data_1abf48f1a57764ad13c4add84294c24e
#
_entry.id   1abf48f1a57764ad13c4add84294c24e
#
_cell.length_a   1.000
_cell.length_b   1.000
_cell.length_c   1.000
_cell.angle_alpha   90.00
_cell.angle_beta   90.00
_cell.angle_gamma   90.00
#
_symmetry.space_group_name_H-M   'P 1'
#
loop_
_entity.id
_entity.type
_entity.pdbx_description
1 polymer ?
#
loop_
_entity_poly.entity_id
_entity_poly.type
_entity_poly.pdbx_seq_one_letter_code
_entity_poly.pdbx_strand_id
1 'polypeptide(L)' 'MDVTALRYDERGLVPAVAQDAGTGEVLMLAWMTRESLGITLRTGRVTYWSRSRGELWE' A
#
# COMPACT_ATOMS: atom_id res chain seq x y z
N MET A 1 5.84 9.06 8.28
CA MET A 1 4.40 8.75 8.29
C MET A 1 4.09 7.78 9.41
N ASP A 2 3.05 8.05 10.15
CA ASP A 2 2.59 7.15 11.20
C ASP A 2 1.49 6.25 10.64
N VAL A 3 1.83 5.01 10.36
CA VAL A 3 0.89 4.06 9.73
C VAL A 3 -0.26 3.68 10.65
N THR A 4 -0.13 3.92 11.96
CA THR A 4 -1.21 3.61 12.90
C THR A 4 -2.27 4.71 12.92
N ALA A 5 -1.98 5.88 12.36
CA ALA A 5 -2.93 7.00 12.31
C ALA A 5 -3.86 6.91 11.10
N LEU A 6 -3.60 6.00 10.17
CA LEU A 6 -4.42 5.83 8.99
C LEU A 6 -5.68 5.05 9.33
N ARG A 7 -6.74 5.33 8.59
CA ARG A 7 -8.00 4.60 8.73
C ARG A 7 -8.01 3.39 7.81
N TYR A 8 -7.88 2.22 8.40
CA TYR A 8 -8.01 0.98 7.68
C TYR A 8 -9.46 0.53 7.69
N ASP A 9 -9.89 -0.17 6.65
CA ASP A 9 -11.26 -0.67 6.62
C ASP A 9 -11.41 -1.86 7.56
N GLU A 10 -12.59 -2.47 7.57
CA GLU A 10 -12.89 -3.59 8.46
C GLU A 10 -12.06 -4.84 8.18
N ARG A 11 -11.41 -4.90 7.02
CA ARG A 11 -10.50 -5.99 6.66
C ARG A 11 -9.04 -5.64 6.93
N GLY A 12 -8.80 -4.44 7.47
CA GLY A 12 -7.44 -3.98 7.72
C GLY A 12 -6.72 -3.46 6.49
N LEU A 13 -7.48 -3.01 5.47
CA LEU A 13 -6.93 -2.53 4.21
C LEU A 13 -7.12 -1.04 4.05
N VAL A 14 -6.18 -0.43 3.33
CA VAL A 14 -6.26 0.96 2.91
C VAL A 14 -5.90 1.01 1.42
N PRO A 15 -6.62 1.80 0.61
CA PRO A 15 -6.28 1.93 -0.81
C PRO A 15 -4.98 2.70 -0.98
N ALA A 16 -4.20 2.31 -1.97
CA ALA A 16 -2.94 2.97 -2.28
C ALA A 16 -2.90 3.30 -3.77
N VAL A 17 -2.52 4.53 -4.08
CA VAL A 17 -2.38 4.98 -5.46
C VAL A 17 -0.90 5.17 -5.75
N ALA A 18 -0.40 4.43 -6.74
CA ALA A 18 0.97 4.61 -7.21
C ALA A 18 0.96 5.64 -8.32
N GLN A 19 1.80 6.65 -8.18
CA GLN A 19 1.82 7.79 -9.06
C GLN A 19 3.26 8.10 -9.48
N ASP A 20 3.44 8.44 -10.76
CA ASP A 20 4.78 8.82 -11.25
C ASP A 20 5.17 10.15 -10.63
N ALA A 21 6.34 10.18 -9.98
CA ALA A 21 6.79 11.39 -9.29
C ALA A 21 7.17 12.52 -10.24
N GLY A 22 7.53 12.20 -11.47
CA GLY A 22 7.94 13.21 -12.45
C GLY A 22 6.79 13.80 -13.24
N THR A 23 5.77 12.99 -13.56
CA THR A 23 4.66 13.41 -14.44
C THR A 23 3.34 13.58 -13.70
N GLY A 24 3.18 12.99 -12.53
CA GLY A 24 1.93 12.99 -11.80
C GLY A 24 0.94 11.95 -12.31
N GLU A 25 1.34 11.13 -13.28
CA GLU A 25 0.46 10.11 -13.86
C GLU A 25 0.17 9.01 -12.86
N VAL A 26 -1.10 8.62 -12.75
CA VAL A 26 -1.50 7.50 -11.90
C VAL A 26 -1.16 6.20 -12.61
N LEU A 27 -0.30 5.39 -11.99
CA LEU A 27 0.18 4.14 -12.57
C LEU A 27 -0.68 2.95 -12.19
N MET A 28 -1.16 2.92 -10.95
CA MET A 28 -2.02 1.83 -10.50
C MET A 28 -2.71 2.19 -9.20
N LEU A 29 -3.75 1.43 -8.89
CA LEU A 29 -4.45 1.46 -7.62
C LEU A 29 -4.38 0.06 -7.02
N ALA A 30 -3.97 -0.04 -5.78
CA ALA A 30 -3.85 -1.32 -5.10
C ALA A 30 -4.24 -1.19 -3.64
N TRP A 31 -4.12 -2.27 -2.89
CA TRP A 31 -4.48 -2.29 -1.48
C TRP A 31 -3.23 -2.54 -0.63
N MET A 32 -3.23 -1.97 0.56
CA MET A 32 -2.15 -2.19 1.51
C MET A 32 -2.74 -2.51 2.88
N THR A 33 -2.05 -3.41 3.60
CA THR A 33 -2.31 -3.63 5.01
C THR A 33 -1.35 -2.75 5.81
N ARG A 34 -1.57 -2.67 7.13
CA ARG A 34 -0.63 -1.97 7.99
C ARG A 34 0.77 -2.58 7.86
N GLU A 35 0.85 -3.91 7.73
CA GLU A 35 2.11 -4.61 7.56
C GLU A 35 2.79 -4.26 6.24
N SER A 36 2.05 -4.30 5.12
CA SER A 36 2.64 -4.01 3.81
C SER A 36 3.10 -2.55 3.72
N LEU A 37 2.35 -1.63 4.31
CA LEU A 37 2.75 -0.23 4.33
C LEU A 37 4.01 -0.03 5.17
N GLY A 38 4.10 -0.70 6.31
CA GLY A 38 5.30 -0.66 7.15
C GLY A 38 6.53 -1.20 6.42
N ILE A 39 6.37 -2.29 5.68
CA ILE A 39 7.44 -2.85 4.86
C ILE A 39 7.87 -1.86 3.79
N THR A 40 6.90 -1.23 3.13
CA THR A 40 7.17 -0.23 2.09
C THR A 40 8.01 0.92 2.63
N LEU A 41 7.63 1.45 3.79
CA LEU A 41 8.35 2.58 4.40
C LEU A 41 9.74 2.19 4.87
N ARG A 42 9.91 0.94 5.32
CA ARG A 42 11.19 0.46 5.81
C ARG A 42 12.17 0.13 4.68
N THR A 43 11.68 -0.51 3.62
CA THR A 43 12.55 -0.99 2.54
C THR A 43 12.68 -0.02 1.38
N GLY A 44 11.77 0.93 1.24
CA GLY A 44 11.70 1.80 0.08
C GLY A 44 11.14 1.11 -1.16
N ARG A 45 10.68 -0.14 -1.02
CA ARG A 45 10.06 -0.90 -2.11
C ARG A 45 8.60 -1.07 -1.83
N VAL A 46 7.75 -0.69 -2.80
CA VAL A 46 6.31 -0.75 -2.63
C VAL A 46 5.87 -2.20 -2.48
N THR A 47 5.21 -2.49 -1.35
CA THR A 47 4.70 -3.82 -1.04
C THR A 47 3.20 -3.69 -0.85
N TYR A 48 2.43 -4.44 -1.62
CA TYR A 48 0.98 -4.41 -1.61
C TYR A 48 0.40 -5.66 -0.97
N TRP A 49 -0.91 -5.62 -0.75
CA TRP A 49 -1.67 -6.77 -0.32
C TRP A 49 -2.55 -7.25 -1.48
N SER A 50 -2.43 -8.50 -1.86
CA SER A 50 -3.28 -9.10 -2.87
C SER A 50 -4.52 -9.68 -2.21
N ARG A 51 -5.69 -9.10 -2.48
CA ARG A 51 -6.94 -9.58 -1.90
C ARG A 51 -7.35 -10.94 -2.47
N SER A 52 -7.07 -11.17 -3.74
CA SER A 52 -7.44 -12.42 -4.40
C SER A 52 -6.57 -13.60 -3.95
N ARG A 53 -5.30 -13.33 -3.65
CA ARG A 53 -4.38 -14.37 -3.18
C ARG A 53 -4.26 -14.45 -1.68
N GLY A 54 -4.67 -13.39 -0.98
CA GLY A 54 -4.51 -13.30 0.46
C GLY A 54 -3.06 -13.28 0.90
N GLU A 55 -2.20 -12.58 0.16
CA GLU A 55 -0.78 -12.54 0.45
C GLU A 55 -0.14 -11.20 0.07
N LEU A 56 1.05 -10.96 0.61
CA LEU A 56 1.85 -9.78 0.25
C LEU A 56 2.47 -9.99 -1.13
N TRP A 57 2.64 -8.89 -1.87
CA TRP A 57 3.37 -8.92 -3.13
C TRP A 57 4.03 -7.58 -3.41
N GLU A 58 5.09 -7.64 -4.15
CA GLU A 58 5.96 -6.49 -4.42
C GLU A 58 5.97 -6.11 -5.91
#